data_b2a2dbcde0f2885b3eab04989aa12bea
#
_entry.id   b2a2dbcde0f2885b3eab04989aa12bea
#
_cell.length_a   1.000
_cell.length_b   1.000
_cell.length_c   1.000
_cell.angle_alpha   90.00
_cell.angle_beta   90.00
_cell.angle_gamma   90.00
#
_symmetry.space_group_name_H-M   'P 1'
#
loop_
_entity.id
_entity.type
_entity.pdbx_description
1 polymer ?
#
loop_
_entity_poly.entity_id
_entity_poly.type
_entity_poly.pdbx_seq_one_letter_code
_entity_poly.pdbx_strand_id
1 'polypeptide(L)'
;MTEVAKNINGLIDELELAMLNHEPIDCPVKHTFVPGMYIREIFMPKGKDGKDNWITSMVHNTKHPYFILKGQVAVYSENDGVQFLKAGDSGITRPNTRRVLLILEDCVWVTCHPTDIVPENNSNEAKEAAANLVGEQILVKYTNPLLGFRIKNNILVKESEIQLAN
;
A
#
# COMPACT_ATOMS: atom_id res chain seq x y z
N MET A 1 -1.25 -13.17 -27.90
CA MET A 1 -1.56 -12.87 -26.48
C MET A 1 -1.34 -14.13 -25.67
N THR A 2 -0.42 -14.08 -24.74
CA THR A 2 -0.18 -15.20 -23.84
C THR A 2 -1.41 -15.44 -22.96
N GLU A 3 -1.62 -16.66 -22.50
CA GLU A 3 -2.74 -17.06 -21.63
C GLU A 3 -2.88 -16.19 -20.35
N VAL A 4 -1.76 -15.63 -19.91
CA VAL A 4 -1.69 -14.72 -18.74
C VAL A 4 -2.39 -13.39 -18.99
N ALA A 5 -2.32 -12.84 -20.19
CA ALA A 5 -3.02 -11.59 -20.53
C ALA A 5 -4.56 -11.74 -20.47
N LYS A 6 -5.07 -12.98 -20.58
CA LYS A 6 -6.51 -13.27 -20.47
C LYS A 6 -6.98 -13.41 -19.01
N ASN A 7 -6.05 -13.63 -18.07
CA ASN A 7 -6.33 -13.84 -16.64
C ASN A 7 -5.96 -12.63 -15.76
N ILE A 8 -5.60 -11.51 -16.37
CA ILE A 8 -5.34 -10.26 -15.63
C ILE A 8 -6.68 -9.69 -15.17
N ASN A 9 -7.08 -10.10 -13.99
CA ASN A 9 -8.27 -9.60 -13.30
C ASN A 9 -7.86 -8.51 -12.29
N GLY A 10 -7.40 -7.37 -12.76
CA GLY A 10 -7.17 -6.27 -11.86
C GLY A 10 -6.12 -5.28 -12.35
N LEU A 11 -6.55 -4.07 -12.52
CA LEU A 11 -5.68 -2.93 -12.82
C LEU A 11 -4.60 -2.73 -11.74
N ILE A 12 -4.88 -3.15 -10.51
CA ILE A 12 -3.93 -3.03 -9.38
C ILE A 12 -2.70 -3.89 -9.60
N ASP A 13 -2.85 -5.11 -10.12
CA ASP A 13 -1.71 -5.98 -10.44
C ASP A 13 -0.80 -5.34 -11.50
N GLU A 14 -1.38 -4.76 -12.52
CA GLU A 14 -0.63 -4.05 -13.58
C GLU A 14 0.06 -2.79 -13.05
N LEU A 15 -0.63 -2.02 -12.21
CA LEU A 15 -0.07 -0.82 -11.59
C LEU A 15 1.11 -1.17 -10.67
N GLU A 16 0.99 -2.21 -9.86
CA GLU A 16 2.09 -2.68 -9.01
C GLU A 16 3.31 -3.12 -9.83
N LEU A 17 3.07 -3.81 -10.95
CA LEU A 17 4.14 -4.20 -11.87
C LEU A 17 4.84 -2.97 -12.47
N ALA A 18 4.10 -1.98 -12.90
CA ALA A 18 4.64 -0.73 -13.44
C ALA A 18 5.46 0.04 -12.38
N MET A 19 5.03 0.00 -11.13
CA MET A 19 5.72 0.67 -10.01
C MET A 19 7.10 0.06 -9.71
N LEU A 20 7.35 -1.20 -10.03
CA LEU A 20 8.66 -1.84 -9.84
C LEU A 20 9.79 -1.19 -10.66
N ASN A 21 9.46 -0.42 -11.70
CA ASN A 21 10.44 0.32 -12.51
C ASN A 21 10.86 1.66 -11.90
N HIS A 22 10.27 2.05 -10.77
CA HIS A 22 10.53 3.31 -10.09
C HIS A 22 11.20 3.07 -8.74
N GLU A 23 12.11 3.97 -8.36
CA GLU A 23 12.68 3.94 -7.01
C GLU A 23 11.60 4.27 -5.98
N PRO A 24 11.52 3.50 -4.89
CA PRO A 24 10.57 3.78 -3.82
C PRO A 24 10.90 5.10 -3.13
N ILE A 25 9.86 5.86 -2.79
CA ILE A 25 9.97 7.07 -1.99
C ILE A 25 9.79 6.70 -0.52
N ASP A 26 10.67 7.19 0.35
CA ASP A 26 10.56 6.94 1.78
C ASP A 26 9.27 7.54 2.36
N CYS A 27 8.50 6.71 3.04
CA CYS A 27 7.26 7.06 3.70
C CYS A 27 7.35 6.66 5.17
N PRO A 28 7.90 7.53 6.04
CA PRO A 28 8.12 7.20 7.43
C PRO A 28 6.80 6.93 8.17
N VAL A 29 6.85 5.96 9.07
CA VAL A 29 5.71 5.53 9.88
C VAL A 29 5.98 5.82 11.35
N LYS A 30 4.98 6.39 12.01
CA LYS A 30 4.94 6.55 13.46
C LYS A 30 4.01 5.50 14.07
N HIS A 31 4.51 4.78 15.04
CA HIS A 31 3.78 3.77 15.78
C HIS A 31 3.37 4.28 17.16
N THR A 32 2.09 4.20 17.49
CA THR A 32 1.56 4.58 18.79
C THR A 32 0.71 3.42 19.33
N PHE A 33 0.95 3.05 20.58
CA PHE A 33 0.20 2.04 21.30
C PHE A 33 -0.48 2.64 22.52
N VAL A 34 -1.74 2.36 22.67
CA VAL A 34 -2.51 2.58 23.89
C VAL A 34 -3.18 1.26 24.27
N PRO A 35 -3.66 1.06 25.51
CA PRO A 35 -4.31 -0.18 25.89
C PRO A 35 -5.41 -0.57 24.90
N GLY A 36 -5.26 -1.75 24.28
CA GLY A 36 -6.23 -2.29 23.33
C GLY A 36 -6.17 -1.74 21.90
N MET A 37 -5.22 -0.85 21.58
CA MET A 37 -5.19 -0.19 20.26
C MET A 37 -3.78 0.07 19.76
N TYR A 38 -3.53 -0.26 18.50
CA TYR A 38 -2.40 0.20 17.72
C TYR A 38 -2.83 1.29 16.74
N ILE A 39 -2.14 2.41 16.75
CA ILE A 39 -2.36 3.55 15.86
C ILE A 39 -1.14 3.69 14.95
N ARG A 40 -1.37 3.60 13.65
CA ARG A 40 -0.34 3.73 12.63
C ARG A 40 -0.55 5.03 11.86
N GLU A 41 0.45 5.90 11.91
CA GLU A 41 0.48 7.16 11.16
C GLU A 41 1.58 7.07 10.11
N ILE A 42 1.25 7.22 8.84
CA ILE A 42 2.21 7.23 7.74
C ILE A 42 2.25 8.63 7.12
N PHE A 43 3.46 9.14 6.93
CA PHE A 43 3.72 10.32 6.12
C PHE A 43 4.08 9.89 4.70
N MET A 44 3.34 10.37 3.72
CA MET A 44 3.52 10.07 2.31
C MET A 44 3.77 11.37 1.56
N PRO A 45 5.03 11.67 1.21
CA PRO A 45 5.34 12.91 0.50
C PRO A 45 4.81 12.87 -0.93
N LYS A 46 4.43 14.04 -1.44
CA LYS A 46 4.21 14.22 -2.88
C LYS A 46 5.49 13.91 -3.65
N GLY A 47 5.35 13.37 -4.83
CA GLY A 47 6.46 13.17 -5.75
C GLY A 47 7.19 14.49 -6.08
N LYS A 48 8.49 14.40 -6.38
CA LYS A 48 9.37 15.53 -6.71
C LYS A 48 10.01 15.34 -8.07
N ASP A 49 10.48 16.44 -8.64
CA ASP A 49 11.27 16.45 -9.89
C ASP A 49 10.52 15.78 -11.07
N GLY A 50 9.21 16.06 -11.17
CA GLY A 50 8.36 15.49 -12.22
C GLY A 50 8.02 14.01 -12.06
N LYS A 51 8.38 13.40 -10.92
CA LYS A 51 8.02 12.03 -10.57
C LYS A 51 6.85 12.02 -9.60
N ASP A 52 5.86 11.18 -9.86
CA ASP A 52 4.75 10.94 -8.97
C ASP A 52 5.13 9.94 -7.87
N ASN A 53 4.51 10.08 -6.70
CA ASN A 53 4.61 9.08 -5.64
C ASN A 53 3.38 8.17 -5.69
N TRP A 54 3.57 6.97 -6.20
CA TRP A 54 2.59 5.90 -6.23
C TRP A 54 2.88 4.89 -5.12
N ILE A 55 1.87 4.53 -4.37
CA ILE A 55 2.01 3.63 -3.22
C ILE A 55 0.97 2.52 -3.31
N THR A 56 1.39 1.27 -3.11
CA THR A 56 0.47 0.17 -2.89
C THR A 56 0.16 0.04 -1.41
N SER A 57 -1.11 -0.14 -1.07
CA SER A 57 -1.50 -0.37 0.32
C SER A 57 -1.24 -1.81 0.74
N MET A 58 -0.95 -2.00 2.03
CA MET A 58 -1.04 -3.31 2.64
C MET A 58 -2.50 -3.77 2.68
N VAL A 59 -2.72 -5.08 2.52
CA VAL A 59 -4.05 -5.69 2.61
C VAL A 59 -4.26 -6.22 4.02
N HIS A 60 -5.34 -5.83 4.65
CA HIS A 60 -5.69 -6.24 6.02
C HIS A 60 -6.86 -7.23 5.99
N ASN A 61 -6.85 -8.21 6.86
CA ASN A 61 -7.96 -9.14 7.06
C ASN A 61 -9.04 -8.59 8.00
N THR A 62 -8.82 -7.40 8.55
CA THR A 62 -9.71 -6.75 9.51
C THR A 62 -10.35 -5.49 8.94
N LYS A 63 -11.54 -5.20 9.42
CA LYS A 63 -12.21 -3.92 9.23
C LYS A 63 -11.57 -2.89 10.17
N HIS A 64 -11.18 -1.74 9.66
CA HIS A 64 -10.54 -0.71 10.48
C HIS A 64 -10.82 0.70 9.96
N PRO A 65 -10.82 1.71 10.84
CA PRO A 65 -11.00 3.11 10.43
C PRO A 65 -9.71 3.69 9.87
N TYR A 66 -9.86 4.70 9.00
CA TYR A 66 -8.78 5.56 8.56
C TYR A 66 -9.17 7.03 8.69
N PHE A 67 -8.16 7.88 8.82
CA PHE A 67 -8.30 9.33 8.90
C PHE A 67 -7.21 10.00 8.09
N ILE A 68 -7.59 11.00 7.28
CA ILE A 68 -6.63 11.83 6.56
C ILE A 68 -6.42 13.11 7.38
N LEU A 69 -5.24 13.26 7.95
CA LEU A 69 -4.92 14.43 8.80
C LEU A 69 -4.35 15.60 8.01
N LYS A 70 -3.71 15.31 6.88
CA LYS A 70 -3.06 16.31 6.05
C LYS A 70 -3.03 15.86 4.59
N GLY A 71 -3.08 16.83 3.67
CA GLY A 71 -2.81 16.63 2.25
C GLY A 71 -3.97 16.11 1.44
N GLN A 72 -3.65 15.61 0.25
CA GLN A 72 -4.60 15.05 -0.70
C GLN A 72 -4.03 13.80 -1.37
N VAL A 73 -4.89 12.83 -1.61
CA VAL A 73 -4.53 11.56 -2.21
C VAL A 73 -5.65 11.07 -3.14
N ALA A 74 -5.29 10.59 -4.31
CA ALA A 74 -6.19 9.81 -5.15
C ALA A 74 -6.01 8.32 -4.80
N VAL A 75 -7.11 7.64 -4.53
CA VAL A 75 -7.11 6.23 -4.13
C VAL A 75 -7.89 5.42 -5.16
N TYR A 76 -7.27 4.44 -5.74
CA TYR A 76 -7.94 3.45 -6.57
C TYR A 76 -8.08 2.12 -5.82
N SER A 77 -9.28 1.58 -5.81
CA SER A 77 -9.55 0.21 -5.39
C SER A 77 -10.46 -0.49 -6.39
N GLU A 78 -10.36 -1.83 -6.50
CA GLU A 78 -11.18 -2.60 -7.43
C GLU A 78 -12.69 -2.47 -7.16
N ASN A 79 -13.05 -2.29 -5.88
CA ASN A 79 -14.46 -2.25 -5.47
C ASN A 79 -15.10 -0.85 -5.56
N ASP A 80 -14.32 0.20 -5.33
CA ASP A 80 -14.84 1.57 -5.17
C ASP A 80 -14.38 2.52 -6.30
N GLY A 81 -13.56 2.02 -7.24
CA GLY A 81 -12.99 2.86 -8.30
C GLY A 81 -12.03 3.91 -7.74
N VAL A 82 -12.02 5.10 -8.34
CA VAL A 82 -11.17 6.21 -7.93
C VAL A 82 -11.90 7.10 -6.93
N GLN A 83 -11.26 7.35 -5.79
CA GLN A 83 -11.71 8.29 -4.76
C GLN A 83 -10.65 9.36 -4.54
N PHE A 84 -11.07 10.60 -4.34
CA PHE A 84 -10.19 11.70 -3.95
C PHE A 84 -10.43 12.02 -2.48
N LEU A 85 -9.40 11.79 -1.66
CA LEU A 85 -9.44 12.02 -0.22
C LEU A 85 -8.53 13.19 0.15
N LYS A 86 -8.95 13.98 1.12
CA LYS A 86 -8.22 15.16 1.61
C LYS A 86 -8.27 15.25 3.12
N ALA A 87 -7.48 16.13 3.68
CA ALA A 87 -7.47 16.43 5.12
C ALA A 87 -8.90 16.64 5.65
N GLY A 88 -9.24 15.94 6.73
CA GLY A 88 -10.56 15.91 7.34
C GLY A 88 -11.45 14.75 6.89
N ASP A 89 -11.12 14.07 5.81
CA ASP A 89 -11.84 12.86 5.39
C ASP A 89 -11.49 11.67 6.28
N SER A 90 -12.47 10.81 6.50
CA SER A 90 -12.34 9.58 7.25
C SER A 90 -13.27 8.50 6.68
N GLY A 91 -13.02 7.27 7.01
CA GLY A 91 -13.85 6.16 6.57
C GLY A 91 -13.45 4.85 7.22
N ILE A 92 -14.08 3.79 6.75
CA ILE A 92 -13.82 2.43 7.19
C ILE A 92 -13.27 1.64 6.00
N THR A 93 -12.12 1.02 6.22
CA THR A 93 -11.55 0.05 5.28
C THR A 93 -12.19 -1.30 5.51
N ARG A 94 -12.76 -1.89 4.46
CA ARG A 94 -13.28 -3.26 4.49
C ARG A 94 -12.13 -4.28 4.46
N PRO A 95 -12.30 -5.47 5.07
CA PRO A 95 -11.30 -6.53 4.96
C PRO A 95 -10.97 -6.85 3.50
N ASN A 96 -9.72 -7.23 3.26
CA ASN A 96 -9.21 -7.66 1.96
C ASN A 96 -9.26 -6.59 0.84
N THR A 97 -9.27 -5.31 1.22
CA THR A 97 -9.24 -4.21 0.26
C THR A 97 -7.82 -3.93 -0.19
N ARG A 98 -7.58 -4.04 -1.50
CA ARG A 98 -6.34 -3.59 -2.16
C ARG A 98 -6.55 -2.19 -2.72
N ARG A 99 -5.51 -1.37 -2.59
CA ARG A 99 -5.53 0.01 -3.08
C ARG A 99 -4.19 0.39 -3.70
N VAL A 100 -4.27 1.27 -4.67
CA VAL A 100 -3.13 2.04 -5.16
C VAL A 100 -3.42 3.51 -4.87
N LEU A 101 -2.44 4.19 -4.32
CA LEU A 101 -2.53 5.60 -3.93
C LEU A 101 -1.59 6.42 -4.81
N LEU A 102 -2.11 7.56 -5.30
CA LEU A 102 -1.31 8.62 -5.90
C LEU A 102 -1.33 9.82 -4.96
N ILE A 103 -0.17 10.22 -4.49
CA ILE A 103 -0.06 11.33 -3.54
C ILE A 103 -0.06 12.66 -4.29
N LEU A 104 -1.11 13.44 -4.12
CA LEU A 104 -1.32 14.73 -4.78
C LEU A 104 -0.72 15.90 -3.99
N GLU A 105 -0.74 15.82 -2.67
CA GLU A 105 -0.07 16.70 -1.72
C GLU A 105 0.50 15.89 -0.58
N ASP A 106 1.56 16.38 0.09
CA ASP A 106 2.13 15.71 1.27
C ASP A 106 1.01 15.28 2.22
N CYS A 107 0.86 13.98 2.38
CA CYS A 107 -0.29 13.36 3.03
C CYS A 107 0.12 12.69 4.34
N VAL A 108 -0.72 12.86 5.36
CA VAL A 108 -0.66 12.11 6.63
C VAL A 108 -1.91 11.27 6.74
N TRP A 109 -1.74 9.96 6.74
CA TRP A 109 -2.80 8.97 6.82
C TRP A 109 -2.67 8.17 8.11
N VAL A 110 -3.77 8.05 8.86
CA VAL A 110 -3.81 7.32 10.13
C VAL A 110 -4.77 6.15 10.03
N THR A 111 -4.36 4.99 10.53
CA THR A 111 -5.22 3.83 10.75
C THR A 111 -5.17 3.39 12.21
N CYS A 112 -6.27 2.83 12.70
CA CYS A 112 -6.38 2.33 14.06
C CYS A 112 -6.77 0.85 14.03
N HIS A 113 -6.01 0.03 14.77
CA HIS A 113 -6.19 -1.42 14.80
C HIS A 113 -6.30 -1.92 16.24
N PRO A 114 -7.42 -2.56 16.63
CA PRO A 114 -7.53 -3.22 17.92
C PRO A 114 -6.45 -4.31 18.08
N THR A 115 -5.79 -4.35 19.23
CA THR A 115 -4.77 -5.35 19.52
C THR A 115 -4.53 -5.47 21.02
N ASP A 116 -4.18 -6.66 21.46
CA ASP A 116 -3.71 -6.93 22.83
C ASP A 116 -2.18 -6.83 22.96
N ILE A 117 -1.50 -6.61 21.83
CA ILE A 117 -0.05 -6.47 21.81
C ILE A 117 0.36 -5.16 22.47
N VAL A 118 1.34 -5.25 23.37
CA VAL A 118 1.93 -4.13 24.10
C VAL A 118 3.43 -4.11 23.80
N PRO A 119 4.02 -2.95 23.44
CA PRO A 119 5.47 -2.83 23.32
C PRO A 119 6.16 -3.12 24.66
N GLU A 120 7.35 -3.73 24.62
CA GLU A 120 8.13 -4.05 25.84
C GLU A 120 8.52 -2.80 26.65
N ASN A 121 8.71 -1.68 25.94
CA ASN A 121 9.00 -0.38 26.53
C ASN A 121 8.57 0.74 25.57
N ASN A 122 8.85 1.99 25.91
CA ASN A 122 8.44 3.16 25.12
C ASN A 122 9.47 3.57 24.03
N SER A 123 10.46 2.71 23.73
CA SER A 123 11.42 2.98 22.67
C SER A 123 10.80 2.81 21.27
N ASN A 124 11.38 3.49 20.27
CA ASN A 124 10.94 3.34 18.89
C ASN A 124 11.14 1.90 18.38
N GLU A 125 12.24 1.25 18.75
CA GLU A 125 12.55 -0.14 18.41
C GLU A 125 11.50 -1.11 18.97
N ALA A 126 11.08 -0.94 20.21
CA ALA A 126 10.05 -1.77 20.84
C ALA A 126 8.68 -1.56 20.19
N LYS A 127 8.34 -0.32 19.84
CA LYS A 127 7.09 -0.01 19.13
C LYS A 127 7.09 -0.59 17.71
N GLU A 128 8.20 -0.52 17.00
CA GLU A 128 8.33 -1.12 15.66
C GLU A 128 8.22 -2.64 15.72
N ALA A 129 8.89 -3.29 16.69
CA ALA A 129 8.77 -4.73 16.93
C ALA A 129 7.33 -5.14 17.24
N ALA A 130 6.63 -4.39 18.11
CA ALA A 130 5.22 -4.61 18.42
C ALA A 130 4.32 -4.42 17.18
N ALA A 131 4.58 -3.39 16.37
CA ALA A 131 3.86 -3.13 15.13
C ALA A 131 4.02 -4.28 14.12
N ASN A 132 5.20 -4.88 14.01
CA ASN A 132 5.43 -6.05 13.17
C ASN A 132 4.62 -7.26 13.65
N LEU A 133 4.51 -7.47 14.97
CA LEU A 133 3.66 -8.53 15.53
C LEU A 133 2.17 -8.29 15.22
N VAL A 134 1.70 -7.06 15.31
CA VAL A 134 0.34 -6.71 14.88
C VAL A 134 0.16 -7.04 13.40
N GLY A 135 1.13 -6.67 12.56
CA GLY A 135 1.14 -6.97 11.13
C GLY A 135 1.03 -8.46 10.83
N GLU A 136 1.73 -9.31 11.56
CA GLU A 136 1.64 -10.78 11.41
C GLU A 136 0.22 -11.30 11.65
N GLN A 137 -0.55 -10.66 12.52
CA GLN A 137 -1.91 -11.06 12.85
C GLN A 137 -2.95 -10.57 11.83
N ILE A 138 -2.79 -9.37 11.28
CA ILE A 138 -3.83 -8.69 10.51
C ILE A 138 -3.52 -8.54 9.01
N LEU A 139 -2.27 -8.67 8.59
CA LEU A 139 -1.91 -8.51 7.18
C LEU A 139 -2.17 -9.80 6.39
N VAL A 140 -2.77 -9.62 5.22
CA VAL A 140 -2.96 -10.69 4.24
C VAL A 140 -1.72 -10.74 3.36
N LYS A 141 -1.10 -11.91 3.25
CA LYS A 141 -0.03 -12.15 2.29
C LYS A 141 -0.66 -12.29 0.90
N TYR A 142 -0.38 -11.31 0.06
CA TYR A 142 -0.81 -11.33 -1.33
C TYR A 142 0.42 -11.43 -2.24
N THR A 143 0.37 -12.36 -3.17
CA THR A 143 1.40 -12.48 -4.21
C THR A 143 0.78 -12.05 -5.53
N ASN A 144 1.31 -10.97 -6.10
CA ASN A 144 0.88 -10.49 -7.41
C ASN A 144 1.21 -11.57 -8.47
N PRO A 145 0.22 -12.10 -9.20
CA PRO A 145 0.45 -13.13 -10.20
C PRO A 145 1.29 -12.66 -11.39
N LEU A 146 1.47 -11.35 -11.55
CA LEU A 146 2.31 -10.76 -12.60
C LEU A 146 3.79 -10.64 -12.20
N LEU A 147 4.18 -11.03 -10.98
CA LEU A 147 5.59 -11.11 -10.61
C LEU A 147 6.33 -12.07 -11.54
N GLY A 148 7.46 -11.60 -12.09
CA GLY A 148 8.21 -12.31 -13.13
C GLY A 148 7.83 -11.92 -14.56
N PHE A 149 6.90 -10.97 -14.72
CA PHE A 149 6.59 -10.33 -16.00
C PHE A 149 7.14 -8.91 -16.01
N ARG A 150 7.35 -8.37 -17.21
CA ARG A 150 7.67 -6.95 -17.45
C ARG A 150 6.78 -6.40 -18.55
N ILE A 151 6.55 -5.09 -18.49
CA ILE A 151 5.87 -4.38 -19.56
C ILE A 151 6.93 -3.93 -20.56
N LYS A 152 6.84 -4.44 -21.80
CA LYS A 152 7.69 -4.05 -22.92
C LYS A 152 6.77 -3.67 -24.09
N ASN A 153 6.88 -2.42 -24.57
CA ASN A 153 6.03 -1.89 -25.66
C ASN A 153 4.52 -2.09 -25.40
N ASN A 154 4.07 -1.84 -24.15
CA ASN A 154 2.69 -2.04 -23.70
C ASN A 154 2.20 -3.51 -23.73
N ILE A 155 3.11 -4.47 -23.78
CA ILE A 155 2.82 -5.90 -23.75
C ILE A 155 3.49 -6.52 -22.53
N LEU A 156 2.76 -7.38 -21.82
CA LEU A 156 3.30 -8.18 -20.72
C LEU A 156 4.13 -9.35 -21.27
N VAL A 157 5.39 -9.39 -20.88
CA VAL A 157 6.36 -10.41 -21.30
C VAL A 157 7.00 -11.05 -20.06
N LYS A 158 7.14 -12.37 -20.04
CA LYS A 158 7.88 -13.05 -18.97
C LYS A 158 9.35 -12.65 -18.99
N GLU A 159 9.95 -12.41 -17.84
CA GLU A 159 11.37 -12.06 -17.71
C GLU A 159 12.29 -13.11 -18.38
N SER A 160 11.92 -14.40 -18.27
CA SER A 160 12.64 -15.50 -18.92
C SER A 160 12.64 -15.43 -20.45
N GLU A 161 11.63 -14.84 -21.06
CA GLU A 161 11.54 -14.67 -22.51
C GLU A 161 12.35 -13.46 -22.99
N ILE A 162 12.58 -12.47 -22.14
CA ILE A 162 13.42 -11.30 -22.45
C ILE A 162 14.90 -11.67 -22.52
N GLN A 163 15.36 -12.61 -21.70
CA GLN A 163 16.75 -13.06 -21.67
C GLN A 163 17.14 -13.90 -22.89
N LEU A 164 16.17 -14.52 -23.56
CA LEU A 164 16.42 -15.32 -24.78
C LEU A 164 16.49 -14.46 -26.06
N ALA A 165 16.12 -13.20 -26.00
CA ALA A 165 16.11 -12.28 -27.15
C ALA A 165 17.34 -11.34 -27.22
N ASN A 166 18.32 -11.52 -26.33
CA ASN A 166 19.58 -10.74 -26.30
C ASN A 166 20.73 -11.63 -26.82
#